data_96f04aa4e185c61eae44ab2fc1cf5e58
#
_entry.id   96f04aa4e185c61eae44ab2fc1cf5e58
#
_cell.length_a   1.000
_cell.length_b   1.000
_cell.length_c   1.000
_cell.angle_alpha   90.00
_cell.angle_beta   90.00
_cell.angle_gamma   90.00
#
_symmetry.space_group_name_H-M   'P 1'
#
loop_
_entity.id
_entity.type
_entity.pdbx_description
1 polymer ?
#
loop_
_entity_poly.entity_id
_entity_poly.type
_entity_poly.pdbx_seq_one_letter_code
_entity_poly.pdbx_strand_id
1 'polypeptide(L)'
;MSPVWAADEAPEAFIQRITHETLETIKADKSLRNGDMTKIIQLVDAKLMPHVNFRRMTALATGPAWRKATPEQQKRLQDEFKILLVRTYSGALSQVSDQMVVVKPLRAGQENKNLVVSTEVRGKGDPIQLDYRLEKTPGEGAGWMIFDLNVLGVWLIENYRTQFTKEINAGGIDALVASLAARNKTNAKAP
;
A
#
# COMPACT_ATOMS: atom_id res chain seq x y z
N MET A 1 -22.94 29.90 -12.37
CA MET A 1 -22.95 28.48 -11.96
C MET A 1 -21.81 28.29 -10.97
N SER A 2 -22.15 28.14 -9.69
CA SER A 2 -21.14 27.84 -8.67
C SER A 2 -20.70 26.39 -8.85
N PRO A 3 -19.38 26.08 -8.80
CA PRO A 3 -18.94 24.71 -8.81
C PRO A 3 -19.48 24.05 -7.53
N VAL A 4 -20.28 23.02 -7.71
CA VAL A 4 -20.61 22.09 -6.62
C VAL A 4 -19.32 21.34 -6.33
N TRP A 5 -18.60 21.77 -5.32
CA TRP A 5 -17.50 20.99 -4.76
C TRP A 5 -18.15 19.69 -4.23
N ALA A 6 -17.85 18.57 -4.85
CA ALA A 6 -18.20 17.30 -4.25
C ALA A 6 -17.58 17.29 -2.85
N ALA A 7 -18.41 17.10 -1.82
CA ALA A 7 -17.90 16.97 -0.47
C ALA A 7 -16.91 15.79 -0.43
N ASP A 8 -15.78 15.97 0.26
CA ASP A 8 -14.82 14.91 0.46
C ASP A 8 -15.54 13.67 1.04
N GLU A 9 -15.22 12.50 0.53
CA GLU A 9 -15.77 11.24 1.02
C GLU A 9 -15.36 11.03 2.48
N ALA A 10 -16.22 10.44 3.31
CA ALA A 10 -15.83 10.05 4.66
C ALA A 10 -14.68 9.02 4.61
N PRO A 11 -13.67 9.12 5.46
CA PRO A 11 -12.48 8.25 5.37
C PRO A 11 -12.79 6.77 5.49
N GLU A 12 -13.78 6.39 6.30
CA GLU A 12 -14.23 5.00 6.41
C GLU A 12 -14.91 4.54 5.12
N ALA A 13 -15.73 5.39 4.51
CA ALA A 13 -16.38 5.09 3.24
C ALA A 13 -15.36 4.95 2.10
N PHE A 14 -14.35 5.80 2.09
CA PHE A 14 -13.22 5.73 1.15
C PHE A 14 -12.50 4.38 1.23
N ILE A 15 -12.10 3.95 2.42
CA ILE A 15 -11.45 2.65 2.62
C ILE A 15 -12.40 1.49 2.32
N GLN A 16 -13.67 1.57 2.75
CA GLN A 16 -14.67 0.55 2.45
C GLN A 16 -14.82 0.35 0.94
N ARG A 17 -14.91 1.42 0.18
CA ARG A 17 -15.09 1.37 -1.28
C ARG A 17 -13.87 0.73 -1.96
N ILE A 18 -12.65 1.20 -1.67
CA ILE A 18 -11.42 0.69 -2.31
C ILE A 18 -11.20 -0.78 -1.98
N THR A 19 -11.37 -1.14 -0.73
CA THR A 19 -11.13 -2.53 -0.29
C THR A 19 -12.19 -3.47 -0.84
N HIS A 20 -13.45 -3.06 -0.89
CA HIS A 20 -14.53 -3.83 -1.47
C HIS A 20 -14.32 -4.05 -2.98
N GLU A 21 -14.08 -2.98 -3.73
CA GLU A 21 -13.84 -3.07 -5.19
C GLU A 21 -12.63 -3.96 -5.53
N THR A 22 -11.57 -3.85 -4.75
CA THR A 22 -10.37 -4.68 -4.93
C THR A 22 -10.69 -6.14 -4.65
N LEU A 23 -11.36 -6.43 -3.54
CA LEU A 23 -11.72 -7.79 -3.14
C LEU A 23 -12.64 -8.45 -4.17
N GLU A 24 -13.67 -7.75 -4.64
CA GLU A 24 -14.59 -8.26 -5.66
C GLU A 24 -13.86 -8.53 -7.00
N THR A 25 -12.92 -7.68 -7.38
CA THR A 25 -12.09 -7.91 -8.58
C THR A 25 -11.26 -9.19 -8.44
N ILE A 26 -10.68 -9.43 -7.26
CA ILE A 26 -9.89 -10.65 -6.99
C ILE A 26 -10.80 -11.88 -7.02
N LYS A 27 -11.98 -11.82 -6.43
CA LYS A 27 -12.95 -12.93 -6.44
C LYS A 27 -13.40 -13.30 -7.84
N ALA A 28 -13.55 -12.32 -8.72
CA ALA A 28 -14.03 -12.50 -10.08
C ALA A 28 -12.98 -13.09 -11.03
N ASP A 29 -11.68 -12.92 -10.73
CA ASP A 29 -10.59 -13.37 -11.61
C ASP A 29 -9.77 -14.51 -10.99
N LYS A 30 -9.94 -15.70 -11.57
CA LYS A 30 -9.19 -16.90 -11.19
C LYS A 30 -7.67 -16.74 -11.28
N SER A 31 -7.18 -16.00 -12.28
CA SER A 31 -5.74 -15.82 -12.49
C SER A 31 -5.10 -15.01 -11.37
N LEU A 32 -5.82 -14.01 -10.82
CA LEU A 32 -5.37 -13.29 -9.61
C LEU A 32 -5.24 -14.23 -8.42
N ARG A 33 -6.23 -15.10 -8.21
CA ARG A 33 -6.21 -16.09 -7.12
C ARG A 33 -5.16 -17.19 -7.33
N ASN A 34 -4.81 -17.49 -8.58
CA ASN A 34 -3.74 -18.43 -8.91
C ASN A 34 -2.34 -17.82 -8.83
N GLY A 35 -2.23 -16.54 -8.46
CA GLY A 35 -0.94 -15.88 -8.27
C GLY A 35 -0.27 -15.38 -9.54
N ASP A 36 -1.03 -15.13 -10.62
CA ASP A 36 -0.50 -14.48 -11.82
C ASP A 36 0.05 -13.09 -11.48
N MET A 37 1.36 -13.02 -11.31
CA MET A 37 2.04 -11.82 -10.84
C MET A 37 1.85 -10.62 -11.77
N THR A 38 1.79 -10.85 -13.08
CA THR A 38 1.54 -9.78 -14.06
C THR A 38 0.17 -9.15 -13.83
N LYS A 39 -0.86 -9.97 -13.65
CA LYS A 39 -2.22 -9.49 -13.38
C LYS A 39 -2.36 -8.86 -12.00
N ILE A 40 -1.65 -9.37 -11.00
CA ILE A 40 -1.63 -8.79 -9.65
C ILE A 40 -1.02 -7.39 -9.70
N ILE A 41 0.10 -7.19 -10.39
CA ILE A 41 0.71 -5.86 -10.57
C ILE A 41 -0.26 -4.92 -11.31
N GLN A 42 -0.91 -5.39 -12.37
CA GLN A 42 -1.92 -4.61 -13.11
C GLN A 42 -3.10 -4.20 -12.21
N LEU A 43 -3.58 -5.11 -11.37
CA LEU A 43 -4.64 -4.81 -10.39
C LEU A 43 -4.20 -3.71 -9.41
N VAL A 44 -2.99 -3.84 -8.85
CA VAL A 44 -2.42 -2.85 -7.93
C VAL A 44 -2.31 -1.49 -8.61
N ASP A 45 -1.77 -1.44 -9.82
CA ASP A 45 -1.60 -0.20 -10.57
C ASP A 45 -2.94 0.45 -10.94
N ALA A 46 -3.95 -0.34 -11.27
CA ALA A 46 -5.26 0.18 -11.69
C ALA A 46 -6.18 0.54 -10.52
N LYS A 47 -6.16 -0.22 -9.43
CA LYS A 47 -7.16 -0.13 -8.35
C LYS A 47 -6.62 0.47 -7.04
N LEU A 48 -5.34 0.29 -6.74
CA LEU A 48 -4.76 0.73 -5.47
C LEU A 48 -3.89 1.97 -5.63
N MET A 49 -2.97 1.98 -6.59
CA MET A 49 -2.00 3.07 -6.76
C MET A 49 -2.64 4.46 -6.95
N PRO A 50 -3.80 4.63 -7.63
CA PRO A 50 -4.47 5.93 -7.72
C PRO A 50 -4.88 6.52 -6.35
N HIS A 51 -5.00 5.68 -5.33
CA HIS A 51 -5.43 6.05 -3.97
C HIS A 51 -4.29 6.07 -2.95
N VAL A 52 -3.05 5.80 -3.40
CA VAL A 52 -1.87 5.68 -2.53
C VAL A 52 -0.84 6.74 -2.89
N ASN A 53 -0.43 7.55 -1.93
CA ASN A 53 0.75 8.41 -2.06
C ASN A 53 2.03 7.58 -1.86
N PHE A 54 2.35 6.76 -2.87
CA PHE A 54 3.47 5.83 -2.78
C PHE A 54 4.83 6.53 -2.76
N ARG A 55 4.93 7.73 -3.36
CA ARG A 55 6.10 8.59 -3.25
C ARG A 55 6.37 8.97 -1.79
N ARG A 56 5.33 9.37 -1.06
CA ARG A 56 5.44 9.69 0.37
C ARG A 56 5.82 8.47 1.19
N MET A 57 5.18 7.32 0.95
CA MET A 57 5.51 6.06 1.62
C MET A 57 6.99 5.71 1.43
N THR A 58 7.49 5.74 0.19
CA THR A 58 8.88 5.44 -0.14
C THR A 58 9.85 6.45 0.50
N ALA A 59 9.52 7.74 0.45
CA ALA A 59 10.32 8.79 1.06
C ALA A 59 10.46 8.60 2.58
N LEU A 60 9.37 8.26 3.26
CA LEU A 60 9.38 8.01 4.70
C LEU A 60 10.14 6.73 5.07
N ALA A 61 10.03 5.69 4.25
CA ALA A 61 10.81 4.45 4.44
C ALA A 61 12.32 4.65 4.16
N THR A 62 12.66 5.52 3.22
CA THR A 62 14.07 5.86 2.90
C THR A 62 14.69 6.78 3.94
N GLY A 63 13.90 7.65 4.55
CA GLY A 63 14.36 8.62 5.54
C GLY A 63 15.16 9.78 4.93
N PRO A 64 16.11 10.39 5.67
CA PRO A 64 16.84 11.59 5.23
C PRO A 64 17.56 11.46 3.89
N ALA A 65 17.98 10.27 3.53
CA ALA A 65 18.66 9.99 2.26
C ALA A 65 17.78 10.29 1.04
N TRP A 66 16.45 10.24 1.18
CA TRP A 66 15.51 10.57 0.12
C TRP A 66 15.74 11.97 -0.48
N ARG A 67 16.04 12.95 0.38
CA ARG A 67 16.28 14.34 -0.07
C ARG A 67 17.56 14.51 -0.89
N LYS A 68 18.51 13.60 -0.71
CA LYS A 68 19.79 13.58 -1.43
C LYS A 68 19.73 12.74 -2.71
N ALA A 69 18.69 11.94 -2.87
CA ALA A 69 18.48 11.09 -4.03
C ALA A 69 18.12 11.92 -5.26
N THR A 70 18.67 11.57 -6.42
CA THR A 70 18.26 12.13 -7.69
C THR A 70 16.81 11.72 -8.02
N PRO A 71 16.09 12.47 -8.88
CA PRO A 71 14.76 12.08 -9.32
C PRO A 71 14.71 10.67 -9.93
N GLU A 72 15.75 10.27 -10.63
CA GLU A 72 15.89 8.94 -11.20
C GLU A 72 16.03 7.86 -10.11
N GLN A 73 16.88 8.08 -9.11
CA GLN A 73 17.02 7.19 -7.96
C GLN A 73 15.71 7.07 -7.19
N GLN A 74 15.01 8.19 -6.97
CA GLN A 74 13.69 8.20 -6.31
C GLN A 74 12.67 7.37 -7.08
N LYS A 75 12.65 7.49 -8.41
CA LYS A 75 11.76 6.70 -9.26
C LYS A 75 12.07 5.21 -9.16
N ARG A 76 13.32 4.84 -9.31
CA ARG A 76 13.76 3.44 -9.23
C ARG A 76 13.46 2.82 -7.85
N LEU A 77 13.65 3.55 -6.77
CA LEU A 77 13.28 3.10 -5.43
C LEU A 77 11.77 2.83 -5.32
N GLN A 78 10.94 3.72 -5.84
CA GLN A 78 9.49 3.52 -5.84
C GLN A 78 9.11 2.28 -6.65
N ASP A 79 9.66 2.10 -7.84
CA ASP A 79 9.35 0.97 -8.71
C ASP A 79 9.74 -0.37 -8.06
N GLU A 80 10.95 -0.48 -7.54
CA GLU A 80 11.44 -1.70 -6.89
C GLU A 80 10.75 -1.98 -5.56
N PHE A 81 10.46 -0.95 -4.77
CA PHE A 81 9.75 -1.10 -3.51
C PHE A 81 8.31 -1.55 -3.72
N LYS A 82 7.61 -1.00 -4.73
CA LYS A 82 6.27 -1.45 -5.09
C LYS A 82 6.26 -2.94 -5.45
N ILE A 83 7.17 -3.37 -6.32
CA ILE A 83 7.27 -4.77 -6.72
C ILE A 83 7.57 -5.67 -5.52
N LEU A 84 8.47 -5.25 -4.64
CA LEU A 84 8.79 -5.98 -3.41
C LEU A 84 7.54 -6.20 -2.55
N LEU A 85 6.77 -5.14 -2.31
CA LEU A 85 5.54 -5.23 -1.51
C LEU A 85 4.50 -6.14 -2.16
N VAL A 86 4.26 -5.98 -3.46
CA VAL A 86 3.32 -6.82 -4.20
C VAL A 86 3.73 -8.29 -4.10
N ARG A 87 5.00 -8.62 -4.31
CA ARG A 87 5.50 -10.01 -4.22
C ARG A 87 5.42 -10.57 -2.82
N THR A 88 5.73 -9.75 -1.82
CA THR A 88 5.70 -10.18 -0.41
C THR A 88 4.29 -10.54 0.05
N TYR A 89 3.29 -9.76 -0.38
CA TYR A 89 1.92 -9.91 0.10
C TYR A 89 0.96 -10.61 -0.88
N SER A 90 1.40 -10.89 -2.11
CA SER A 90 0.55 -11.52 -3.14
C SER A 90 0.05 -12.91 -2.77
N GLY A 91 0.79 -13.65 -1.95
CA GLY A 91 0.38 -14.99 -1.51
C GLY A 91 -0.95 -15.01 -0.74
N ALA A 92 -1.30 -13.91 -0.06
CA ALA A 92 -2.59 -13.79 0.60
C ALA A 92 -3.77 -13.77 -0.38
N LEU A 93 -3.54 -13.36 -1.63
CA LEU A 93 -4.59 -13.27 -2.65
C LEU A 93 -5.09 -14.64 -3.10
N SER A 94 -4.23 -15.67 -3.07
CA SER A 94 -4.61 -17.04 -3.42
C SER A 94 -5.60 -17.65 -2.43
N GLN A 95 -5.70 -17.08 -1.24
CA GLN A 95 -6.61 -17.52 -0.18
C GLN A 95 -7.95 -16.78 -0.20
N VAL A 96 -8.11 -15.83 -1.12
CA VAL A 96 -9.37 -15.08 -1.25
C VAL A 96 -10.46 -15.98 -1.82
N SER A 97 -11.55 -16.13 -1.06
CA SER A 97 -12.74 -16.87 -1.47
C SER A 97 -14.02 -16.10 -1.15
N ASP A 98 -14.47 -16.15 0.08
CA ASP A 98 -15.70 -15.54 0.57
C ASP A 98 -15.46 -14.43 1.62
N GLN A 99 -14.22 -13.95 1.72
CA GLN A 99 -13.88 -12.90 2.67
C GLN A 99 -14.66 -11.62 2.42
N MET A 100 -14.89 -10.90 3.52
CA MET A 100 -15.47 -9.56 3.51
C MET A 100 -14.61 -8.61 4.35
N VAL A 101 -14.61 -7.35 3.99
CA VAL A 101 -13.93 -6.29 4.73
C VAL A 101 -14.91 -5.61 5.65
N VAL A 102 -14.57 -5.52 6.92
CA VAL A 102 -15.33 -4.76 7.93
C VAL A 102 -14.51 -3.57 8.35
N VAL A 103 -15.00 -2.37 8.06
CA VAL A 103 -14.38 -1.13 8.51
C VAL A 103 -14.84 -0.82 9.92
N LYS A 104 -13.89 -0.57 10.82
CA LYS A 104 -14.18 -0.21 12.20
C LYS A 104 -14.46 1.29 12.31
N PRO A 105 -15.33 1.72 13.24
CA PRO A 105 -15.54 3.14 13.51
C PRO A 105 -14.23 3.84 13.88
N LEU A 106 -14.08 5.09 13.43
CA LEU A 106 -12.95 5.92 13.82
C LEU A 106 -12.90 6.10 15.32
N ARG A 107 -11.70 6.11 15.88
CA ARG A 107 -11.48 6.47 17.28
C ARG A 107 -11.65 7.97 17.45
N ALA A 108 -12.35 8.39 18.50
CA ALA A 108 -12.50 9.81 18.85
C ALA A 108 -11.12 10.49 19.01
N GLY A 109 -10.98 11.74 18.52
CA GLY A 109 -9.76 12.52 18.64
C GLY A 109 -8.73 12.36 17.52
N GLN A 110 -9.03 11.57 16.48
CA GLN A 110 -8.15 11.39 15.31
C GLN A 110 -8.35 12.45 14.21
N GLU A 111 -8.97 13.58 14.51
CA GLU A 111 -9.31 14.60 13.51
C GLU A 111 -8.10 15.37 12.95
N ASN A 112 -6.89 15.16 13.45
CA ASN A 112 -5.69 15.91 13.10
C ASN A 112 -4.64 15.08 12.35
N LYS A 113 -4.39 15.48 11.12
CA LYS A 113 -3.24 15.23 10.21
C LYS A 113 -2.87 13.78 9.83
N ASN A 114 -3.01 12.79 10.70
CA ASN A 114 -2.70 11.39 10.43
C ASN A 114 -3.85 10.51 10.92
N LEU A 115 -4.88 10.44 10.11
CA LEU A 115 -6.04 9.61 10.39
C LEU A 115 -5.72 8.14 10.16
N VAL A 116 -6.11 7.28 11.09
CA VAL A 116 -6.01 5.82 10.93
C VAL A 116 -7.40 5.22 10.80
N VAL A 117 -7.63 4.54 9.68
CA VAL A 117 -8.82 3.70 9.46
C VAL A 117 -8.43 2.25 9.68
N SER A 118 -9.11 1.58 10.60
CA SER A 118 -8.89 0.16 10.91
C SER A 118 -9.91 -0.72 10.24
N THR A 119 -9.45 -1.84 9.66
CA THR A 119 -10.30 -2.85 9.02
C THR A 119 -9.98 -4.24 9.49
N GLU A 120 -10.93 -5.14 9.33
CA GLU A 120 -10.73 -6.57 9.45
C GLU A 120 -11.21 -7.28 8.18
N VAL A 121 -10.35 -8.11 7.61
CA VAL A 121 -10.73 -9.04 6.56
C VAL A 121 -11.19 -10.32 7.24
N ARG A 122 -12.49 -10.60 7.16
CA ARG A 122 -13.14 -11.74 7.81
C ARG A 122 -13.49 -12.81 6.79
N GLY A 123 -13.23 -14.06 7.14
CA GLY A 123 -13.55 -15.25 6.36
C GLY A 123 -13.58 -16.49 7.25
N LYS A 124 -13.22 -17.65 6.69
CA LYS A 124 -13.24 -18.93 7.43
C LYS A 124 -12.13 -19.10 8.47
N GLY A 125 -11.07 -18.27 8.41
CA GLY A 125 -9.95 -18.30 9.36
C GLY A 125 -10.02 -17.15 10.34
N ASP A 126 -8.89 -16.93 11.03
CA ASP A 126 -8.74 -15.79 11.92
C ASP A 126 -8.84 -14.47 11.13
N PRO A 127 -9.50 -13.45 11.68
CA PRO A 127 -9.59 -12.15 11.03
C PRO A 127 -8.20 -11.54 10.80
N ILE A 128 -7.97 -11.01 9.61
CA ILE A 128 -6.73 -10.29 9.28
C ILE A 128 -6.97 -8.81 9.54
N GLN A 129 -6.21 -8.22 10.47
CA GLN A 129 -6.27 -6.80 10.72
C GLN A 129 -5.40 -6.04 9.73
N LEU A 130 -6.00 -5.01 9.11
CA LEU A 130 -5.32 -4.04 8.25
C LEU A 130 -5.70 -2.64 8.70
N ASP A 131 -4.70 -1.80 8.97
CA ASP A 131 -4.91 -0.39 9.31
C ASP A 131 -4.26 0.49 8.26
N TYR A 132 -4.90 1.60 7.93
CA TYR A 132 -4.47 2.53 6.89
C TYR A 132 -4.22 3.90 7.47
N ARG A 133 -3.03 4.48 7.26
CA ARG A 133 -2.78 5.90 7.51
C ARG A 133 -3.18 6.72 6.30
N LEU A 134 -4.05 7.69 6.51
CA LEU A 134 -4.57 8.58 5.49
C LEU A 134 -4.05 10.00 5.68
N GLU A 135 -3.81 10.68 4.56
CA GLU A 135 -3.61 12.12 4.51
C GLU A 135 -4.78 12.79 3.80
N LYS A 136 -5.10 14.02 4.22
CA LYS A 136 -6.11 14.84 3.56
C LYS A 136 -5.55 15.43 2.27
N THR A 137 -6.33 15.33 1.20
CA THR A 137 -6.08 15.97 -0.11
C THR A 137 -7.33 16.75 -0.54
N PRO A 138 -7.68 17.85 0.18
CA PRO A 138 -8.94 18.56 -0.03
C PRO A 138 -9.13 18.99 -1.48
N GLY A 139 -10.28 18.65 -2.07
CA GLY A 139 -10.60 19.00 -3.46
C GLY A 139 -9.92 18.13 -4.52
N GLU A 140 -9.18 17.10 -4.12
CA GLU A 140 -8.54 16.15 -5.04
C GLU A 140 -9.10 14.75 -4.84
N GLY A 141 -9.62 14.13 -5.90
CA GLY A 141 -10.17 12.78 -5.84
C GLY A 141 -11.25 12.62 -4.77
N ALA A 142 -11.07 11.66 -3.87
CA ALA A 142 -11.96 11.42 -2.73
C ALA A 142 -11.67 12.31 -1.51
N GLY A 143 -10.66 13.18 -1.60
CA GLY A 143 -10.19 14.02 -0.49
C GLY A 143 -9.20 13.34 0.44
N TRP A 144 -8.76 12.12 0.12
CA TRP A 144 -7.85 11.31 0.91
C TRP A 144 -6.88 10.53 0.05
N MET A 145 -5.67 10.30 0.58
CA MET A 145 -4.68 9.38 0.04
C MET A 145 -4.14 8.49 1.17
N ILE A 146 -3.94 7.21 0.87
CA ILE A 146 -3.25 6.28 1.77
C ILE A 146 -1.74 6.52 1.65
N PHE A 147 -1.02 6.61 2.76
CA PHE A 147 0.44 6.72 2.72
C PHE A 147 1.18 5.68 3.56
N ASP A 148 0.48 4.89 4.37
CA ASP A 148 1.06 3.75 5.09
C ASP A 148 0.01 2.67 5.37
N LEU A 149 0.46 1.44 5.53
CA LEU A 149 -0.36 0.28 5.80
C LEU A 149 0.23 -0.51 6.97
N ASN A 150 -0.63 -0.89 7.91
CA ASN A 150 -0.31 -1.86 8.95
C ASN A 150 -0.89 -3.22 8.57
N VAL A 151 -0.04 -4.22 8.50
CA VAL A 151 -0.42 -5.62 8.24
C VAL A 151 -0.10 -6.45 9.47
N LEU A 152 -1.13 -6.98 10.11
CA LEU A 152 -0.97 -7.83 11.31
C LEU A 152 -0.12 -7.19 12.43
N GLY A 153 -0.29 -5.91 12.66
CA GLY A 153 0.43 -5.18 13.71
C GLY A 153 1.74 -4.54 13.29
N VAL A 154 2.16 -4.72 12.03
CA VAL A 154 3.43 -4.19 11.50
C VAL A 154 3.16 -3.07 10.50
N TRP A 155 3.58 -1.84 10.84
CA TRP A 155 3.56 -0.71 9.93
C TRP A 155 4.67 -0.84 8.89
N LEU A 156 4.32 -0.76 7.61
CA LEU A 156 5.26 -0.99 6.50
C LEU A 156 6.39 0.04 6.47
N ILE A 157 6.09 1.33 6.67
CA ILE A 157 7.11 2.38 6.67
C ILE A 157 8.16 2.11 7.76
N GLU A 158 7.75 1.81 8.97
CA GLU A 158 8.66 1.60 10.10
C GLU A 158 9.51 0.34 9.90
N ASN A 159 8.89 -0.75 9.44
CA ASN A 159 9.58 -2.00 9.15
C ASN A 159 10.65 -1.84 8.07
N TYR A 160 10.28 -1.23 6.94
CA TYR A 160 11.23 -1.05 5.84
C TYR A 160 12.26 0.05 6.10
N ARG A 161 11.93 1.08 6.89
CA ARG A 161 12.90 2.11 7.28
C ARG A 161 14.12 1.53 7.96
N THR A 162 13.94 0.60 8.87
CA THR A 162 15.04 -0.08 9.56
C THR A 162 15.92 -0.83 8.57
N GLN A 163 15.34 -1.57 7.64
CA GLN A 163 16.06 -2.32 6.62
C GLN A 163 16.76 -1.39 5.63
N PHE A 164 16.08 -0.39 5.13
CA PHE A 164 16.61 0.55 4.14
C PHE A 164 17.75 1.40 4.71
N THR A 165 17.61 1.87 5.94
CA THR A 165 18.67 2.63 6.62
C THR A 165 19.96 1.81 6.72
N LYS A 166 19.87 0.53 7.06
CA LYS A 166 21.02 -0.35 7.13
C LYS A 166 21.74 -0.48 5.78
N GLU A 167 20.97 -0.69 4.70
CA GLU A 167 21.53 -0.85 3.35
C GLU A 167 22.09 0.47 2.80
N ILE A 168 21.43 1.59 3.05
CA ILE A 168 21.91 2.92 2.65
C ILE A 168 23.21 3.28 3.38
N ASN A 169 23.32 2.99 4.67
CA ASN A 169 24.53 3.24 5.44
C ASN A 169 25.70 2.37 4.94
N ALA A 170 25.44 1.18 4.43
CA ALA A 170 26.46 0.29 3.91
C ALA A 170 26.97 0.66 2.52
N GLY A 171 26.11 1.20 1.63
CA GLY A 171 26.50 1.43 0.23
C GLY A 171 25.69 2.51 -0.51
N GLY A 172 24.91 3.33 0.19
CA GLY A 172 24.12 4.40 -0.42
C GLY A 172 22.81 3.93 -1.07
N ILE A 173 22.13 4.87 -1.75
CA ILE A 173 20.83 4.61 -2.37
C ILE A 173 20.95 3.61 -3.52
N ASP A 174 21.99 3.67 -4.33
CA ASP A 174 22.18 2.73 -5.44
C ASP A 174 22.35 1.29 -4.94
N ALA A 175 23.00 1.09 -3.80
CA ALA A 175 23.10 -0.22 -3.17
C ALA A 175 21.73 -0.72 -2.69
N LEU A 176 20.90 0.15 -2.13
CA LEU A 176 19.53 -0.19 -1.75
C LEU A 176 18.70 -0.58 -2.98
N VAL A 177 18.74 0.21 -4.06
CA VAL A 177 18.05 -0.11 -5.31
C VAL A 177 18.47 -1.45 -5.87
N ALA A 178 19.78 -1.72 -5.92
CA ALA A 178 20.33 -2.99 -6.39
C ALA A 178 19.89 -4.17 -5.52
N SER A 179 19.85 -4.00 -4.20
CA SER A 179 19.38 -5.01 -3.26
C SER A 179 17.88 -5.34 -3.47
N LEU A 180 17.04 -4.33 -3.62
CA LEU A 180 15.63 -4.52 -3.89
C LEU A 180 15.40 -5.23 -5.22
N ALA A 181 16.09 -4.81 -6.27
CA ALA A 181 16.02 -5.44 -7.60
C ALA A 181 16.43 -6.92 -7.56
N ALA A 182 17.49 -7.25 -6.82
CA ALA A 182 17.95 -8.63 -6.64
C ALA A 182 16.91 -9.48 -5.89
N ARG A 183 16.32 -8.97 -4.83
CA ARG A 183 15.22 -9.64 -4.08
C ARG A 183 14.01 -9.87 -4.98
N ASN A 184 13.64 -8.91 -5.80
CA ASN A 184 12.51 -9.01 -6.72
C ASN A 184 12.74 -10.09 -7.78
N LYS A 185 13.96 -10.25 -8.27
CA LYS A 185 14.34 -11.33 -9.20
C LYS A 185 14.31 -12.69 -8.53
N THR A 186 14.79 -12.82 -7.30
CA THR A 186 14.78 -14.06 -6.54
C THR A 186 13.35 -14.50 -6.23
N ASN A 187 12.51 -13.59 -5.78
CA ASN A 187 11.10 -13.86 -5.50
C ASN A 187 10.28 -14.20 -6.77
N ALA A 188 10.74 -13.75 -7.96
CA ALA A 188 10.11 -14.11 -9.23
C ALA A 188 10.36 -15.58 -9.62
N LYS A 189 11.39 -16.22 -9.07
CA LYS A 189 11.76 -17.61 -9.36
C LYS A 189 11.26 -18.61 -8.33
N ALA A 190 10.66 -18.14 -7.24
CA ALA A 190 10.02 -19.02 -6.26
C ALA A 190 8.74 -19.60 -6.86
N PRO A 191 8.54 -20.93 -6.83
CA PRO A 191 7.35 -21.58 -7.38
C PRO A 191 6.08 -21.24 -6.59
#